data_f5ffb979843437327d73e007910a167e
#
_entry.id   f5ffb979843437327d73e007910a167e
#
_cell.length_a   1.000
_cell.length_b   1.000
_cell.length_c   1.000
_cell.angle_alpha   90.00
_cell.angle_beta   90.00
_cell.angle_gamma   90.00
#
_symmetry.space_group_name_H-M   'P 1'
#
loop_
_entity.id
_entity.type
_entity.pdbx_description
1 polymer ?
#
loop_
_entity_poly.entity_id
_entity_poly.type
_entity_poly.pdbx_seq_one_letter_code
_entity_poly.pdbx_strand_id
1 'polypeptide(L)'
;MSSIFSKIINREIPSYIVAENEKFLAFLDIYPLTKGHTLVIPKLEIDYYFDIQDELFNEMNIFSKKVAIGIEKAITCERIGVSVIGLEVPHAHIHLIPINSISDMNFSNPKLELTEKEFLAIEEEIKKEISL
;
A
#
# COMPACT_ATOMS: atom_id res chain seq x y z
N MET A 1 -20.07 -9.50 4.37
CA MET A 1 -19.81 -8.07 4.62
C MET A 1 -18.52 -7.64 3.93
N SER A 2 -18.55 -6.46 3.32
CA SER A 2 -17.37 -5.94 2.63
C SER A 2 -16.38 -5.34 3.62
N SER A 3 -15.10 -5.59 3.41
CA SER A 3 -14.04 -4.93 4.17
C SER A 3 -14.01 -3.44 3.83
N ILE A 4 -13.34 -2.64 4.67
CA ILE A 4 -13.13 -1.23 4.38
C ILE A 4 -12.34 -1.07 3.05
N PHE A 5 -11.45 -2.01 2.74
CA PHE A 5 -10.68 -1.98 1.49
C PHE A 5 -11.55 -2.28 0.27
N SER A 6 -12.53 -3.19 0.39
CA SER A 6 -13.50 -3.42 -0.69
C SER A 6 -14.31 -2.15 -0.96
N LYS A 7 -14.62 -1.38 0.06
CA LYS A 7 -15.31 -0.09 -0.10
C LYS A 7 -14.43 0.93 -0.83
N ILE A 8 -13.12 0.89 -0.60
CA ILE A 8 -12.16 1.74 -1.33
C ILE A 8 -12.12 1.32 -2.80
N ILE A 9 -12.07 0.02 -3.08
CA ILE A 9 -12.08 -0.52 -4.45
C ILE A 9 -13.32 -0.04 -5.21
N ASN A 10 -14.46 -0.05 -4.55
CA ASN A 10 -15.75 0.35 -5.14
C ASN A 10 -15.99 1.86 -5.13
N ARG A 11 -15.02 2.65 -4.70
CA ARG A 11 -15.11 4.12 -4.60
C ARG A 11 -16.19 4.61 -3.64
N GLU A 12 -16.60 3.77 -2.68
CA GLU A 12 -17.56 4.17 -1.64
C GLU A 12 -16.87 5.02 -0.57
N ILE A 13 -15.56 4.82 -0.39
CA ILE A 13 -14.72 5.58 0.53
C ILE A 13 -13.57 6.19 -0.29
N PRO A 14 -13.28 7.49 -0.16
CA PRO A 14 -12.16 8.10 -0.87
C PRO A 14 -10.83 7.59 -0.35
N SER A 15 -9.83 7.57 -1.23
CA SER A 15 -8.47 7.17 -0.88
C SER A 15 -7.49 7.82 -1.86
N TYR A 16 -6.20 7.73 -1.54
CA TYR A 16 -5.14 8.30 -2.39
C TYR A 16 -4.52 7.15 -3.19
N ILE A 17 -5.06 6.89 -4.38
CA ILE A 17 -4.66 5.76 -5.21
C ILE A 17 -3.42 6.12 -6.01
N VAL A 18 -2.39 5.26 -5.95
CA VAL A 18 -1.14 5.48 -6.68
C VAL A 18 -0.98 4.55 -7.87
N ALA A 19 -1.63 3.38 -7.87
CA ALA A 19 -1.58 2.43 -8.98
C ALA A 19 -2.79 1.50 -8.95
N GLU A 20 -3.19 1.03 -10.11
CA GLU A 20 -4.32 0.12 -10.23
C GLU A 20 -4.22 -0.66 -11.53
N ASN A 21 -4.62 -1.92 -11.50
CA ASN A 21 -4.90 -2.71 -12.69
C ASN A 21 -6.19 -3.51 -12.47
N GLU A 22 -6.47 -4.50 -13.32
CA GLU A 22 -7.70 -5.28 -13.20
C GLU A 22 -7.84 -6.01 -11.86
N LYS A 23 -6.72 -6.44 -11.28
CA LYS A 23 -6.73 -7.36 -10.13
C LYS A 23 -6.26 -6.72 -8.83
N PHE A 24 -5.53 -5.61 -8.89
CA PHE A 24 -4.89 -5.01 -7.71
C PHE A 24 -5.08 -3.51 -7.63
N LEU A 25 -5.00 -3.02 -6.41
CA LEU A 25 -5.07 -1.59 -6.11
C LEU A 25 -3.95 -1.24 -5.13
N ALA A 26 -3.25 -0.14 -5.38
CA ALA A 26 -2.27 0.40 -4.45
C ALA A 26 -2.69 1.81 -4.05
N PHE A 27 -2.71 2.09 -2.74
CA PHE A 27 -3.14 3.38 -2.21
C PHE A 27 -2.36 3.71 -0.94
N LEU A 28 -2.29 5.00 -0.61
CA LEU A 28 -1.56 5.44 0.57
C LEU A 28 -2.30 5.05 1.86
N ASP A 29 -1.53 4.60 2.85
CA ASP A 29 -2.07 4.38 4.19
C ASP A 29 -2.33 5.76 4.81
N ILE A 30 -3.55 5.98 5.30
CA ILE A 30 -3.92 7.26 5.93
C ILE A 30 -3.39 7.38 7.36
N TYR A 31 -2.85 6.29 7.92
CA TYR A 31 -2.15 6.28 9.20
C TYR A 31 -0.72 5.79 8.97
N PRO A 32 0.10 6.55 8.18
CA PRO A 32 1.38 6.04 7.71
C PRO A 32 2.44 6.01 8.79
N LEU A 33 3.29 4.99 8.75
CA LEU A 33 4.49 4.93 9.60
C LEU A 33 5.53 5.93 9.12
N THR A 34 5.66 6.07 7.79
CA THR A 34 6.58 7.02 7.18
C THR A 34 5.92 7.63 5.95
N LYS A 35 6.49 8.72 5.46
CA LYS A 35 6.00 9.37 4.23
C LYS A 35 6.07 8.38 3.06
N GLY A 36 4.96 8.16 2.39
CA GLY A 36 4.89 7.27 1.25
C GLY A 36 4.49 5.83 1.57
N HIS A 37 4.17 5.53 2.84
CA HIS A 37 3.66 4.23 3.26
C HIS A 37 2.44 3.88 2.41
N THR A 38 2.53 2.81 1.63
CA THR A 38 1.52 2.40 0.65
C THR A 38 1.04 0.99 0.97
N LEU A 39 -0.23 0.73 0.66
CA LEU A 39 -0.84 -0.59 0.80
C LEU A 39 -1.16 -1.13 -0.59
N VAL A 40 -0.91 -2.42 -0.79
CA VAL A 40 -1.29 -3.13 -2.01
C VAL A 40 -2.31 -4.20 -1.64
N ILE A 41 -3.45 -4.20 -2.32
CA ILE A 41 -4.51 -5.16 -2.06
C ILE A 41 -4.96 -5.85 -3.35
N PRO A 42 -5.43 -7.11 -3.26
CA PRO A 42 -6.16 -7.71 -4.38
C PRO A 42 -7.58 -7.14 -4.39
N LYS A 43 -8.18 -7.00 -5.56
CA LYS A 43 -9.57 -6.56 -5.67
C LYS A 43 -10.53 -7.65 -5.21
N LEU A 44 -10.13 -8.91 -5.31
CA LEU A 44 -10.85 -10.03 -4.73
C LEU A 44 -10.64 -10.00 -3.21
N GLU A 45 -11.74 -9.99 -2.43
CA GLU A 45 -11.65 -9.92 -0.97
C GLU A 45 -11.26 -11.27 -0.39
N ILE A 46 -10.01 -11.38 0.04
CA ILE A 46 -9.45 -12.57 0.71
C ILE A 46 -8.79 -12.05 1.98
N ASP A 47 -9.16 -12.61 3.13
CA ASP A 47 -8.67 -12.14 4.43
C ASP A 47 -7.21 -12.50 4.66
N TYR A 48 -6.88 -13.79 4.55
CA TYR A 48 -5.56 -14.28 4.89
C TYR A 48 -4.66 -14.33 3.66
N TYR A 49 -3.51 -13.65 3.74
CA TYR A 49 -2.56 -13.53 2.65
C TYR A 49 -2.16 -14.88 2.04
N PHE A 50 -1.94 -15.89 2.89
CA PHE A 50 -1.53 -17.22 2.42
C PHE A 50 -2.68 -18.09 1.89
N ASP A 51 -3.90 -17.60 1.93
CA ASP A 51 -5.05 -18.24 1.26
C ASP A 51 -5.21 -17.75 -0.17
N ILE A 52 -4.41 -16.76 -0.60
CA ILE A 52 -4.45 -16.28 -1.98
C ILE A 52 -3.91 -17.38 -2.88
N GLN A 53 -4.66 -17.70 -3.95
CA GLN A 53 -4.28 -18.71 -4.94
C GLN A 53 -2.91 -18.37 -5.55
N ASP A 54 -2.08 -19.38 -5.81
CA ASP A 54 -0.70 -19.20 -6.24
C ASP A 54 -0.50 -18.21 -7.38
N GLU A 55 -1.30 -18.32 -8.44
CA GLU A 55 -1.18 -17.43 -9.59
C GLU A 55 -1.45 -15.98 -9.21
N LEU A 56 -2.53 -15.74 -8.49
CA LEU A 56 -2.88 -14.39 -8.03
C LEU A 56 -1.85 -13.86 -7.03
N PHE A 57 -1.35 -14.74 -6.16
CA PHE A 57 -0.31 -14.42 -5.20
C PHE A 57 0.96 -13.92 -5.90
N ASN A 58 1.39 -14.65 -6.93
CA ASN A 58 2.56 -14.27 -7.72
C ASN A 58 2.34 -12.93 -8.42
N GLU A 59 1.17 -12.73 -9.03
CA GLU A 59 0.84 -11.48 -9.69
C GLU A 59 0.81 -10.30 -8.72
N MET A 60 0.28 -10.52 -7.51
CA MET A 60 0.23 -9.49 -6.47
C MET A 60 1.63 -9.05 -6.05
N ASN A 61 2.56 -10.01 -5.92
CA ASN A 61 3.93 -9.70 -5.54
C ASN A 61 4.68 -8.97 -6.67
N ILE A 62 4.44 -9.34 -7.92
CA ILE A 62 5.02 -8.63 -9.08
C ILE A 62 4.47 -7.20 -9.15
N PHE A 63 3.16 -7.02 -8.97
CA PHE A 63 2.55 -5.70 -8.92
C PHE A 63 3.16 -4.85 -7.80
N SER A 64 3.30 -5.44 -6.62
CA SER A 64 3.91 -4.76 -5.46
C SER A 64 5.35 -4.32 -5.73
N LYS A 65 6.12 -5.15 -6.43
CA LYS A 65 7.50 -4.80 -6.80
C LYS A 65 7.51 -3.56 -7.69
N LYS A 66 6.63 -3.50 -8.67
CA LYS A 66 6.54 -2.34 -9.59
C LYS A 66 6.14 -1.07 -8.84
N VAL A 67 5.20 -1.19 -7.92
CA VAL A 67 4.77 -0.06 -7.07
C VAL A 67 5.93 0.39 -6.18
N ALA A 68 6.63 -0.56 -5.54
CA ALA A 68 7.76 -0.26 -4.66
C ALA A 68 8.88 0.48 -5.39
N ILE A 69 9.18 0.08 -6.61
CA ILE A 69 10.20 0.76 -7.44
C ILE A 69 9.79 2.21 -7.69
N GLY A 70 8.52 2.46 -7.97
CA GLY A 70 8.00 3.82 -8.16
C GLY A 70 8.08 4.66 -6.90
N ILE A 71 7.73 4.06 -5.75
CA ILE A 71 7.81 4.74 -4.45
C ILE A 71 9.26 5.14 -4.16
N GLU A 72 10.19 4.23 -4.39
CA GLU A 72 11.62 4.47 -4.14
C GLU A 72 12.17 5.61 -4.99
N LYS A 73 11.68 5.76 -6.20
CA LYS A 73 12.07 6.88 -7.08
C LYS A 73 11.49 8.20 -6.60
N ALA A 74 10.29 8.18 -6.03
CA ALA A 74 9.58 9.40 -5.61
C ALA A 74 9.98 9.87 -4.23
N ILE A 75 10.28 8.95 -3.32
CA ILE A 75 10.52 9.24 -1.90
C ILE A 75 11.97 8.90 -1.56
N THR A 76 12.68 9.86 -0.99
CA THR A 76 14.07 9.63 -0.55
C THR A 76 14.08 8.71 0.66
N CYS A 77 14.68 7.53 0.52
CA CYS A 77 14.79 6.53 1.58
C CYS A 77 15.92 5.55 1.25
N GLU A 78 16.35 4.78 2.24
CA GLU A 78 17.36 3.74 2.03
C GLU A 78 16.81 2.59 1.19
N ARG A 79 15.59 2.16 1.50
CA ARG A 79 14.88 1.10 0.75
C ARG A 79 13.42 1.03 1.15
N ILE A 80 12.68 0.18 0.45
CA ILE A 80 11.27 -0.08 0.79
C ILE A 80 11.21 -1.36 1.62
N GLY A 81 10.70 -1.24 2.85
CA GLY A 81 10.40 -2.39 3.70
C GLY A 81 9.05 -3.00 3.33
N VAL A 82 8.93 -4.31 3.51
CA VAL A 82 7.70 -5.04 3.17
C VAL A 82 7.21 -5.78 4.41
N SER A 83 5.91 -5.70 4.68
CA SER A 83 5.29 -6.42 5.79
C SER A 83 3.87 -6.82 5.42
N VAL A 84 3.44 -7.99 5.92
CA VAL A 84 2.05 -8.45 5.85
C VAL A 84 1.68 -8.91 7.25
N ILE A 85 0.62 -8.35 7.83
CA ILE A 85 0.21 -8.67 9.19
C ILE A 85 -1.21 -9.24 9.21
N GLY A 86 -2.20 -8.45 8.77
CA GLY A 86 -3.57 -8.94 8.60
C GLY A 86 -4.38 -9.12 9.88
N LEU A 87 -4.05 -8.41 10.96
CA LEU A 87 -4.79 -8.54 12.21
C LEU A 87 -5.90 -7.51 12.40
N GLU A 88 -5.90 -6.44 11.62
CA GLU A 88 -6.87 -5.35 11.79
C GLU A 88 -7.97 -5.35 10.73
N VAL A 89 -7.60 -5.45 9.45
CA VAL A 89 -8.56 -5.42 8.35
C VAL A 89 -8.63 -6.80 7.71
N PRO A 90 -9.83 -7.44 7.61
CA PRO A 90 -9.97 -8.78 7.03
C PRO A 90 -9.92 -8.75 5.50
N HIS A 91 -8.85 -8.22 4.95
CA HIS A 91 -8.59 -8.11 3.53
C HIS A 91 -7.07 -8.06 3.39
N ALA A 92 -6.49 -9.08 2.79
CA ALA A 92 -5.05 -9.23 2.68
C ALA A 92 -4.42 -7.98 2.06
N HIS A 93 -3.35 -7.50 2.67
CA HIS A 93 -2.65 -6.32 2.17
C HIS A 93 -1.17 -6.37 2.48
N ILE A 94 -0.38 -5.93 1.50
CA ILE A 94 1.06 -5.81 1.62
C ILE A 94 1.36 -4.35 1.96
N HIS A 95 2.13 -4.14 3.05
CA HIS A 95 2.64 -2.81 3.39
C HIS A 95 3.95 -2.58 2.65
N LEU A 96 4.06 -1.48 1.94
CA LEU A 96 5.28 -1.00 1.31
C LEU A 96 5.67 0.29 2.03
N ILE A 97 6.77 0.27 2.76
CA ILE A 97 7.11 1.36 3.69
C ILE A 97 8.52 1.87 3.38
N PRO A 98 8.66 3.15 2.99
CA PRO A 98 9.98 3.76 2.86
C PRO A 98 10.67 3.77 4.22
N ILE A 99 11.86 3.19 4.32
CA ILE A 99 12.57 3.05 5.59
C ILE A 99 14.04 3.51 5.48
N ASN A 100 14.56 3.99 6.61
CA ASN A 100 15.97 4.35 6.77
C ASN A 100 16.60 3.56 7.93
N SER A 101 15.79 2.89 8.73
CA SER A 101 16.25 2.05 9.85
C SER A 101 15.21 0.97 10.15
N ILE A 102 15.62 -0.05 10.87
CA ILE A 102 14.73 -1.15 11.26
C ILE A 102 13.56 -0.62 12.11
N SER A 103 13.81 0.37 12.96
CA SER A 103 12.77 0.94 13.83
C SER A 103 11.62 1.59 13.05
N ASP A 104 11.84 1.97 11.80
CA ASP A 104 10.77 2.52 10.94
C ASP A 104 9.67 1.51 10.66
N MET A 105 9.96 0.20 10.81
CA MET A 105 8.99 -0.88 10.62
C MET A 105 8.21 -1.23 11.88
N ASN A 106 8.42 -0.51 12.97
CA ASN A 106 7.69 -0.77 14.21
C ASN A 106 6.29 -0.15 14.15
N PHE A 107 5.28 -1.01 14.03
CA PHE A 107 3.88 -0.58 13.93
C PHE A 107 3.34 0.05 15.22
N SER A 108 4.10 -0.02 16.32
CA SER A 108 3.77 0.68 17.57
C SER A 108 4.21 2.14 17.55
N ASN A 109 5.01 2.54 16.58
CA ASN A 109 5.43 3.94 16.46
C ASN A 109 4.22 4.84 16.24
N PRO A 110 4.26 6.11 16.71
CA PRO A 110 3.23 7.09 16.38
C PRO A 110 3.11 7.23 14.87
N LYS A 111 1.87 7.29 14.38
CA LYS A 111 1.63 7.47 12.95
C LYS A 111 1.79 8.93 12.58
N LEU A 112 2.25 9.20 11.36
CA LEU A 112 2.34 10.57 10.87
C LEU A 112 0.94 11.15 10.70
N GLU A 113 0.80 12.43 11.02
CA GLU A 113 -0.43 13.17 10.78
C GLU A 113 -0.18 14.11 9.60
N LEU A 114 -0.69 13.71 8.43
CA LEU A 114 -0.52 14.48 7.21
C LEU A 114 -1.83 15.16 6.82
N THR A 115 -1.70 16.35 6.25
CA THR A 115 -2.86 17.09 5.72
C THR A 115 -3.29 16.44 4.39
N GLU A 116 -4.52 16.74 3.96
CA GLU A 116 -5.00 16.32 2.65
C GLU A 116 -4.07 16.80 1.55
N LYS A 117 -3.59 18.04 1.65
CA LYS A 117 -2.67 18.63 0.67
C LYS A 117 -1.37 17.83 0.59
N GLU A 118 -0.85 17.40 1.75
CA GLU A 118 0.37 16.60 1.81
C GLU A 118 0.16 15.22 1.18
N PHE A 119 -0.98 14.57 1.47
CA PHE A 119 -1.33 13.29 0.84
C PHE A 119 -1.46 13.42 -0.67
N LEU A 120 -2.12 14.46 -1.15
CA LEU A 120 -2.28 14.68 -2.59
C LEU A 120 -0.94 14.88 -3.30
N ALA A 121 -0.02 15.60 -2.66
CA ALA A 121 1.32 15.81 -3.20
C ALA A 121 2.09 14.48 -3.27
N ILE A 122 2.02 13.66 -2.24
CA ILE A 122 2.68 12.34 -2.20
C ILE A 122 2.08 11.41 -3.26
N GLU A 123 0.75 11.38 -3.36
CA GLU A 123 0.04 10.60 -4.37
C GLU A 123 0.54 10.96 -5.76
N GLU A 124 0.63 12.24 -6.08
CA GLU A 124 1.06 12.72 -7.38
C GLU A 124 2.53 12.34 -7.66
N GLU A 125 3.40 12.54 -6.70
CA GLU A 125 4.83 12.21 -6.84
C GLU A 125 5.04 10.71 -7.13
N ILE A 126 4.36 9.85 -6.38
CA ILE A 126 4.49 8.40 -6.53
C ILE A 126 3.87 7.93 -7.84
N LYS A 127 2.68 8.43 -8.13
CA LYS A 127 1.91 8.03 -9.30
C LYS A 127 2.69 8.20 -10.61
N LYS A 128 3.39 9.30 -10.77
CA LYS A 128 4.14 9.57 -12.00
C LYS A 128 5.40 8.73 -12.15
N GLU A 129 5.89 8.10 -11.08
CA GLU A 129 7.08 7.27 -11.10
C GLU A 129 6.77 5.78 -11.26
N ILE A 130 5.50 5.38 -11.15
CA ILE A 130 5.11 3.99 -11.29
C ILE A 130 4.95 3.62 -12.76
N SER A 131 5.58 2.50 -13.15
CA SER A 131 5.47 1.92 -14.47
C SER A 131 4.99 0.48 -14.32
N LEU A 132 3.76 0.21 -14.73
CA LEU A 132 3.16 -1.12 -14.61
C LEU A 132 3.40 -2.02 -15.84
#